data_99ff58928fb442ae35fcb77ac09635fa
#
_entry.id   99ff58928fb442ae35fcb77ac09635fa
#
_cell.length_a   1.000
_cell.length_b   1.000
_cell.length_c   1.000
_cell.angle_alpha   90.00
_cell.angle_beta   90.00
_cell.angle_gamma   90.00
#
_symmetry.space_group_name_H-M   'P 1'
#
loop_
_entity.id
_entity.type
_entity.pdbx_description
1 polymer ?
#
loop_
_entity_poly.entity_id
_entity_poly.type
_entity_poly.pdbx_seq_one_letter_code
_entity_poly.pdbx_strand_id
1 'polypeptide(L)'
;KNERIFRLQFEKPLTIVLEEPEVHLHPKLQSAIADILLDAYKSFNFHFIVETHSEYLIRKTQVLVAQMGFESNVESVEKSPFVTYYIPENSKPYSLGYRKDGKFMESFGTGFYDEASNLAFELL
;
A
#
# COMPACT_ATOMS: atom_id res chain seq x y z
N LYS A 1 2.23 24.88 -20.14
CA LYS A 1 2.59 24.22 -21.42
C LYS A 1 3.27 22.87 -21.22
N ASN A 2 4.14 22.73 -20.23
CA ASN A 2 4.77 21.44 -19.90
C ASN A 2 3.76 20.43 -19.34
N GLU A 3 2.78 20.88 -18.58
CA GLU A 3 1.71 20.02 -18.06
C GLU A 3 0.86 19.37 -19.14
N ARG A 4 0.59 20.09 -20.26
CA ARG A 4 -0.15 19.54 -21.38
C ARG A 4 0.59 18.41 -22.09
N ILE A 5 1.91 18.57 -22.28
CA ILE A 5 2.75 17.56 -22.93
C ILE A 5 2.82 16.31 -22.04
N PHE A 6 2.97 16.48 -20.72
CA PHE A 6 2.94 15.37 -19.76
C PHE A 6 1.63 14.63 -19.77
N ARG A 7 0.48 15.33 -19.75
CA ARG A 7 -0.85 14.70 -19.81
C ARG A 7 -1.06 13.91 -21.09
N LEU A 8 -0.62 14.42 -22.23
CA LEU A 8 -0.74 13.72 -23.51
C LEU A 8 0.11 12.45 -23.57
N GLN A 9 1.28 12.44 -22.93
CA GLN A 9 2.15 11.25 -22.86
C GLN A 9 1.53 10.13 -22.02
N PHE A 10 0.71 10.46 -21.02
CA PHE A 10 0.20 9.51 -20.04
C PHE A 10 -1.33 9.41 -20.04
N GLU A 11 -2.00 9.72 -21.16
CA GLU A 11 -3.45 9.55 -21.32
C GLU A 11 -3.90 8.10 -21.11
N LYS A 12 -3.07 7.14 -21.51
CA LYS A 12 -3.34 5.72 -21.29
C LYS A 12 -2.71 5.27 -19.97
N PRO A 13 -3.41 4.44 -19.19
CA PRO A 13 -2.83 3.90 -17.97
C PRO A 13 -1.55 3.11 -18.30
N LEU A 14 -0.48 3.45 -17.59
CA LEU A 14 0.78 2.71 -17.64
C LEU A 14 0.83 1.82 -16.38
N THR A 15 1.04 0.53 -16.58
CA THR A 15 1.23 -0.39 -15.47
C THR A 15 2.72 -0.63 -15.22
N ILE A 16 3.16 -0.39 -14.01
CA ILE A 16 4.54 -0.54 -13.57
C ILE A 16 4.58 -1.65 -12.50
N VAL A 17 5.46 -2.62 -12.69
CA VAL A 17 5.69 -3.71 -11.75
C VAL A 17 6.96 -3.41 -10.96
N LEU A 18 6.84 -3.42 -9.63
CA LEU A 18 7.95 -3.18 -8.71
C LEU A 18 8.12 -4.38 -7.79
N GLU A 19 9.33 -4.91 -7.73
CA GLU A 19 9.72 -5.97 -6.80
C GLU A 19 10.55 -5.36 -5.67
N GLU A 20 10.10 -5.53 -4.44
CA GLU A 20 10.79 -5.10 -3.23
C GLU A 20 11.38 -3.67 -3.32
N PRO A 21 10.57 -2.65 -3.66
CA PRO A 21 11.09 -1.29 -3.83
C PRO A 21 11.65 -0.68 -2.55
N GLU A 22 11.36 -1.29 -1.40
CA GLU A 22 11.84 -0.87 -0.08
C GLU A 22 13.25 -1.33 0.26
N VAL A 23 13.85 -2.22 -0.53
CA VAL A 23 15.17 -2.81 -0.22
C VAL A 23 16.21 -1.72 -0.04
N HIS A 24 16.99 -1.83 1.04
CA HIS A 24 18.03 -0.89 1.47
C HIS A 24 17.53 0.48 1.93
N LEU A 25 16.22 0.67 2.10
CA LEU A 25 15.68 1.93 2.58
C LEU A 25 15.43 1.91 4.09
N HIS A 26 15.66 3.05 4.73
CA HIS A 26 15.26 3.28 6.12
C HIS A 26 13.73 3.18 6.26
N PRO A 27 13.18 2.70 7.40
CA PRO A 27 11.74 2.55 7.61
C PRO A 27 10.89 3.76 7.23
N LYS A 28 11.35 4.97 7.54
CA LYS A 28 10.68 6.21 7.15
C LYS A 28 10.55 6.36 5.63
N LEU A 29 11.59 5.98 4.90
CA LEU A 29 11.58 6.02 3.43
C LEU A 29 10.74 4.90 2.85
N GLN A 30 10.71 3.73 3.49
CA GLN A 30 9.82 2.64 3.07
C GLN A 30 8.35 3.06 3.13
N SER A 31 7.94 3.75 4.19
CA SER A 31 6.57 4.28 4.27
C SER A 31 6.30 5.34 3.22
N ALA A 32 7.27 6.20 2.91
CA ALA A 32 7.12 7.24 1.90
C ALA A 32 6.88 6.70 0.48
N ILE A 33 7.26 5.45 0.20
CA ILE A 33 6.96 4.82 -1.09
C ILE A 33 5.45 4.81 -1.36
N ALA A 34 4.62 4.52 -0.36
CA ALA A 34 3.17 4.50 -0.53
C ALA A 34 2.63 5.89 -0.95
N ASP A 35 3.19 6.97 -0.40
CA ASP A 35 2.83 8.33 -0.82
C ASP A 35 3.19 8.59 -2.28
N ILE A 36 4.37 8.18 -2.69
CA ILE A 36 4.85 8.35 -4.08
C ILE A 36 3.96 7.57 -5.06
N LEU A 37 3.63 6.33 -4.73
CA LEU A 37 2.76 5.50 -5.57
C LEU A 37 1.37 6.11 -5.72
N LEU A 38 0.80 6.60 -4.62
CA LEU A 38 -0.52 7.24 -4.64
C LEU A 38 -0.49 8.55 -5.45
N ASP A 39 0.53 9.37 -5.28
CA ASP A 39 0.69 10.62 -6.02
C ASP A 39 0.84 10.37 -7.52
N ALA A 40 1.64 9.39 -7.91
CA ALA A 40 1.81 9.00 -9.31
C ALA A 40 0.51 8.45 -9.92
N TYR A 41 -0.24 7.67 -9.14
CA TYR A 41 -1.55 7.18 -9.56
C TYR A 41 -2.52 8.35 -9.82
N LYS A 42 -2.61 9.30 -8.89
CA LYS A 42 -3.52 10.45 -9.01
C LYS A 42 -3.10 11.44 -10.10
N SER A 43 -1.79 11.70 -10.21
CA SER A 43 -1.27 12.76 -11.09
C SER A 43 -1.05 12.29 -12.52
N PHE A 44 -0.64 11.04 -12.71
CA PHE A 44 -0.21 10.51 -14.01
C PHE A 44 -1.02 9.31 -14.50
N ASN A 45 -1.99 8.87 -13.72
CA ASN A 45 -2.75 7.65 -14.01
C ASN A 45 -1.85 6.41 -14.15
N PHE A 46 -0.78 6.34 -13.37
CA PHE A 46 0.05 5.15 -13.27
C PHE A 46 -0.61 4.10 -12.38
N HIS A 47 -0.60 2.86 -12.84
CA HIS A 47 -1.03 1.72 -12.06
C HIS A 47 0.19 0.91 -11.66
N PHE A 48 0.20 0.43 -10.42
CA PHE A 48 1.35 -0.30 -9.88
C PHE A 48 0.94 -1.69 -9.42
N ILE A 49 1.81 -2.65 -9.70
CA ILE A 49 1.79 -3.97 -9.06
C ILE A 49 3.07 -4.04 -8.24
N VAL A 50 2.94 -4.14 -6.92
CA VAL A 50 4.08 -4.06 -6.00
C VAL A 50 4.16 -5.32 -5.18
N GLU A 51 5.28 -6.01 -5.25
CA GLU A 51 5.66 -7.05 -4.30
C GLU A 51 6.49 -6.40 -3.19
N THR A 52 6.11 -6.64 -1.95
CA THR A 52 6.81 -6.03 -0.80
C THR A 52 6.77 -6.93 0.43
N HIS A 53 7.83 -6.86 1.23
CA HIS A 53 7.90 -7.41 2.59
C HIS A 53 7.88 -6.30 3.65
N SER A 54 7.64 -5.06 3.25
CA SER A 54 7.68 -3.92 4.16
C SER A 54 6.38 -3.73 4.92
N GLU A 55 6.42 -3.98 6.22
CA GLU A 55 5.34 -3.59 7.14
C GLU A 55 5.07 -2.08 7.06
N TYR A 56 6.09 -1.27 6.96
CA TYR A 56 5.98 0.20 6.94
C TYR A 56 5.24 0.70 5.70
N LEU A 57 5.53 0.12 4.54
CA LEU A 57 4.84 0.44 3.31
C LEU A 57 3.34 0.10 3.44
N ILE A 58 3.03 -1.09 3.89
CA ILE A 58 1.63 -1.55 4.07
C ILE A 58 0.90 -0.71 5.12
N ARG A 59 1.54 -0.43 6.26
CA ARG A 59 0.95 0.45 7.30
C ARG A 59 0.62 1.83 6.74
N LYS A 60 1.48 2.37 5.89
CA LYS A 60 1.25 3.67 5.26
C LYS A 60 0.05 3.64 4.31
N THR A 61 -0.17 2.57 3.56
CA THR A 61 -1.38 2.45 2.73
C THR A 61 -2.65 2.52 3.59
N GLN A 62 -2.63 1.90 4.76
CA GLN A 62 -3.75 1.96 5.71
C GLN A 62 -4.02 3.39 6.20
N VAL A 63 -2.96 4.12 6.53
CA VAL A 63 -3.07 5.54 6.94
C VAL A 63 -3.67 6.39 5.81
N LEU A 64 -3.20 6.19 4.58
CA LEU A 64 -3.70 6.93 3.43
C LEU A 64 -5.18 6.63 3.13
N VAL A 65 -5.59 5.38 3.25
CA VAL A 65 -7.00 4.99 3.10
C VAL A 65 -7.86 5.64 4.19
N ALA A 66 -7.40 5.64 5.44
CA ALA A 66 -8.10 6.28 6.54
C ALA A 66 -8.29 7.79 6.30
N GLN A 67 -7.24 8.46 5.83
CA GLN A 67 -7.28 9.89 5.51
C GLN A 67 -8.29 10.18 4.38
N MET A 68 -8.28 9.37 3.33
CA MET A 68 -9.22 9.52 2.21
C MET A 68 -10.67 9.25 2.64
N GLY A 69 -10.91 8.30 3.53
CA GLY A 69 -12.22 7.98 4.07
C GLY A 69 -12.84 9.15 4.84
N PHE A 70 -12.03 9.93 5.53
CA PHE A 70 -12.47 11.14 6.23
C PHE A 70 -12.81 12.29 5.27
N GLU A 71 -12.05 12.44 4.20
CA GLU A 71 -12.19 13.56 3.25
C GLU A 71 -13.32 13.34 2.24
N SER A 72 -13.61 12.11 1.87
CA SER A 72 -14.45 11.83 0.70
C SER A 72 -15.86 11.33 1.01
N ASN A 73 -16.25 11.13 2.26
CA ASN A 73 -17.54 10.50 2.64
C ASN A 73 -17.83 9.19 1.86
N VAL A 74 -16.79 8.49 1.45
CA VAL A 74 -16.91 7.28 0.62
C VAL A 74 -17.45 6.15 1.49
N GLU A 75 -18.67 5.73 1.20
CA GLU A 75 -19.36 4.69 1.98
C GLU A 75 -18.88 3.26 1.69
N SER A 76 -18.04 3.04 0.67
CA SER A 76 -17.66 1.69 0.29
C SER A 76 -16.14 1.51 0.13
N VAL A 77 -15.66 0.42 0.71
CA VAL A 77 -14.29 -0.10 0.61
C VAL A 77 -13.91 -0.43 -0.85
N GLU A 78 -14.90 -0.60 -1.72
CA GLU A 78 -14.73 -0.96 -3.13
C GLU A 78 -14.00 0.11 -3.96
N LYS A 79 -13.79 1.30 -3.42
CA LYS A 79 -13.12 2.40 -4.10
C LYS A 79 -11.76 2.77 -3.54
N SER A 80 -11.15 1.91 -2.73
CA SER A 80 -9.78 2.12 -2.28
C SER A 80 -8.83 2.13 -3.47
N PRO A 81 -7.90 3.11 -3.54
CA PRO A 81 -6.86 3.09 -4.57
C PRO A 81 -5.84 1.97 -4.35
N PHE A 82 -5.83 1.36 -3.17
CA PHE A 82 -4.97 0.25 -2.82
C PHE A 82 -5.76 -1.04 -2.75
N VAL A 83 -5.23 -2.08 -3.36
CA VAL A 83 -5.70 -3.46 -3.21
C VAL A 83 -4.53 -4.27 -2.71
N THR A 84 -4.68 -4.94 -1.58
CA THR A 84 -3.60 -5.70 -0.94
C THR A 84 -3.95 -7.18 -0.90
N TYR A 85 -3.00 -7.99 -1.35
CA TYR A 85 -3.07 -9.45 -1.25
C TYR A 85 -1.98 -9.92 -0.32
N TYR A 86 -2.33 -10.85 0.55
CA TYR A 86 -1.37 -11.57 1.37
C TYR A 86 -1.12 -12.94 0.77
N ILE A 87 0.15 -13.29 0.63
CA ILE A 87 0.58 -14.58 0.08
C ILE A 87 1.23 -15.36 1.22
N PRO A 88 0.47 -16.24 1.90
CA PRO A 88 1.02 -17.06 2.97
C PRO A 88 1.91 -18.17 2.41
N GLU A 89 2.82 -18.69 3.24
CA GLU A 89 3.80 -19.70 2.83
C GLU A 89 3.14 -21.01 2.38
N ASN A 90 2.11 -21.46 3.08
CA ASN A 90 1.51 -22.80 2.90
C ASN A 90 0.01 -22.79 2.56
N SER A 91 -0.55 -21.67 2.13
CA SER A 91 -1.95 -21.59 1.77
C SER A 91 -2.18 -20.63 0.60
N LYS A 92 -3.42 -20.58 0.12
CA LYS A 92 -3.75 -19.74 -1.04
C LYS A 92 -3.67 -18.24 -0.69
N PRO A 93 -3.23 -17.40 -1.65
CA PRO A 93 -3.32 -15.96 -1.50
C PRO A 93 -4.75 -15.52 -1.24
N TYR A 94 -4.91 -14.48 -0.43
CA TYR A 94 -6.19 -13.86 -0.18
C TYR A 94 -6.07 -12.33 -0.11
N SER A 95 -7.15 -11.64 -0.44
CA SER A 95 -7.19 -10.18 -0.38
C SER A 95 -7.48 -9.70 1.04
N LEU A 96 -6.91 -8.53 1.37
CA LEU A 96 -7.15 -7.83 2.61
C LEU A 96 -7.99 -6.59 2.30
N GLY A 97 -9.24 -6.61 2.74
CA GLY A 97 -10.15 -5.48 2.55
C GLY A 97 -9.83 -4.31 3.49
N TYR A 98 -9.79 -3.10 2.98
CA TYR A 98 -9.63 -1.90 3.81
C TYR A 98 -10.97 -1.44 4.36
N ARG A 99 -10.99 -1.13 5.66
CA ARG A 99 -12.11 -0.44 6.30
C ARG A 99 -11.94 1.07 6.13
N LYS A 100 -13.01 1.83 6.39
CA LYS A 100 -12.96 3.31 6.36
C LYS A 100 -11.89 3.89 7.29
N ASP A 101 -11.62 3.23 8.41
CA ASP A 101 -10.59 3.63 9.36
C ASP A 101 -9.17 3.17 8.96
N GLY A 102 -9.03 2.58 7.78
CA GLY A 102 -7.75 2.08 7.25
C GLY A 102 -7.34 0.71 7.78
N LYS A 103 -8.02 0.16 8.76
CA LYS A 103 -7.72 -1.19 9.25
C LYS A 103 -8.17 -2.23 8.23
N PHE A 104 -7.49 -3.35 8.23
CA PHE A 104 -7.89 -4.49 7.41
C PHE A 104 -9.07 -5.25 8.04
N MET A 105 -9.94 -5.79 7.20
CA MET A 105 -11.01 -6.68 7.62
C MET A 105 -10.48 -8.05 8.02
N GLU A 106 -9.45 -8.52 7.31
CA GLU A 106 -8.80 -9.80 7.54
C GLU A 106 -7.49 -9.60 8.28
N SER A 107 -6.97 -10.68 8.88
CA SER A 107 -5.68 -10.67 9.56
C SER A 107 -4.57 -11.20 8.66
N PHE A 108 -3.37 -10.64 8.79
CA PHE A 108 -2.17 -11.29 8.29
C PHE A 108 -1.91 -12.58 9.07
N GLY A 109 -1.22 -13.51 8.44
CA GLY A 109 -0.66 -14.64 9.15
C GLY A 109 0.36 -14.20 10.21
N THR A 110 0.65 -15.10 11.13
CA THR A 110 1.65 -14.87 12.19
C THR A 110 3.00 -14.53 11.58
N GLY A 111 3.74 -13.64 12.25
CA GLY A 111 5.11 -13.28 11.88
C GLY A 111 5.25 -12.06 10.99
N PHE A 112 4.17 -11.43 10.55
CA PHE A 112 4.26 -10.22 9.72
C PHE A 112 4.26 -8.93 10.56
N TYR A 113 3.16 -8.67 11.29
CA TYR A 113 3.07 -7.46 12.12
C TYR A 113 3.47 -7.68 13.58
N ASP A 114 3.44 -8.90 14.03
CA ASP A 114 3.63 -9.26 15.44
C ASP A 114 5.06 -9.64 15.78
N GLU A 115 5.91 -9.90 14.78
CA GLU A 115 7.26 -10.40 15.00
C GLU A 115 8.10 -9.46 15.88
N ALA A 116 8.08 -8.18 15.61
CA ALA A 116 8.82 -7.20 16.39
C ALA A 116 8.36 -7.17 17.86
N SER A 117 7.06 -7.27 18.09
CA SER A 117 6.49 -7.34 19.43
C SER A 117 6.84 -8.65 20.12
N ASN A 118 6.76 -9.76 19.40
CA ASN A 118 7.13 -11.08 19.92
C ASN A 118 8.60 -11.12 20.35
N LEU A 119 9.50 -10.62 19.51
CA LEU A 119 10.92 -10.53 19.82
C LEU A 119 11.18 -9.62 21.03
N ALA A 120 10.47 -8.51 21.15
CA ALA A 120 10.57 -7.64 22.31
C ALA A 120 10.15 -8.35 23.60
N PHE A 121 9.09 -9.18 23.55
CA PHE A 121 8.68 -10.00 24.68
C PHE A 121 9.75 -11.03 25.09
N GLU A 122 10.45 -11.62 24.15
CA GLU A 122 11.53 -12.57 24.42
C GLU A 122 12.71 -11.92 25.16
N LEU A 123 12.88 -10.60 25.06
CA LEU A 123 13.93 -9.87 25.77
C LEU A 123 13.59 -9.57 27.24
N LEU A 124 12.36 -9.75 27.64
CA LEU A 124 11.94 -9.56 29.05
C LEU A 124 12.31 -10.76 29.90
#